data_ed3e5a4f1f50326dbdbda7c8cd74fe14
#
_entry.id   ed3e5a4f1f50326dbdbda7c8cd74fe14
#
_cell.length_a   1.000
_cell.length_b   1.000
_cell.length_c   1.000
_cell.angle_alpha   90.00
_cell.angle_beta   90.00
_cell.angle_gamma   90.00
#
_symmetry.space_group_name_H-M   'P 1'
#
loop_
_entity.id
_entity.type
_entity.pdbx_description
1 polymer ?
#
loop_
_entity_poly.entity_id
_entity_poly.type
_entity_poly.pdbx_seq_one_letter_code
_entity_poly.pdbx_strand_id
1 'polypeptide(L)'
;MRALILEAPHCFVEDLSIAGIEAAKQAYLTTKIKKKLGRYHADPDKTFWGWNNIWLHTDFRAWNIEEYLPAITCPVLAIQGVNDEYGTMKQIDAINEQASGVTTLLKLEQCAHTPHRDQPEKVLHAVTLFVSQLTH
;
A
#
# COMPACT_ATOMS: atom_id res chain seq x y z
N MET A 1 -12.90 8.07 14.03
CA MET A 1 -11.48 8.07 13.61
C MET A 1 -11.00 9.52 13.51
N ARG A 2 -9.80 9.85 13.99
CA ARG A 2 -9.30 11.24 14.01
C ARG A 2 -8.54 11.62 12.73
N ALA A 3 -7.83 10.68 12.15
CA ALA A 3 -7.09 10.83 10.89
C ALA A 3 -6.69 9.47 10.34
N LEU A 4 -6.28 9.42 9.07
CA LEU A 4 -5.69 8.26 8.40
C LEU A 4 -4.31 8.61 7.86
N ILE A 5 -3.35 7.70 8.04
CA ILE A 5 -2.07 7.71 7.33
C ILE A 5 -1.99 6.39 6.58
N LEU A 6 -1.89 6.47 5.26
CA LEU A 6 -1.86 5.34 4.36
C LEU A 6 -0.53 5.31 3.61
N GLU A 7 0.10 4.15 3.56
CA GLU A 7 1.36 3.94 2.85
C GLU A 7 1.16 2.81 1.85
N ALA A 8 1.36 3.12 0.56
CA ALA A 8 1.15 2.22 -0.57
C ALA A 8 -0.20 1.46 -0.50
N PRO A 9 -1.34 2.18 -0.32
CA PRO A 9 -2.65 1.55 -0.20
C PRO A 9 -3.14 0.97 -1.53
N HIS A 10 -4.05 -0.01 -1.45
CA HIS A 10 -4.82 -0.49 -2.59
C HIS A 10 -6.31 -0.25 -2.37
N CYS A 11 -7.00 0.26 -3.40
CA CYS A 11 -8.44 0.43 -3.45
C CYS A 11 -9.09 -0.51 -4.46
N PHE A 12 -8.31 -1.00 -5.42
CA PHE A 12 -8.73 -1.92 -6.48
C PHE A 12 -7.53 -2.71 -7.03
N VAL A 13 -7.83 -3.74 -7.81
CA VAL A 13 -6.79 -4.56 -8.46
C VAL A 13 -6.42 -3.97 -9.81
N GLU A 14 -5.12 -3.86 -10.08
CA GLU A 14 -4.54 -3.47 -11.37
C GLU A 14 -3.77 -4.64 -11.99
N ASP A 15 -3.56 -4.62 -13.30
CA ASP A 15 -2.71 -5.62 -13.97
C ASP A 15 -1.27 -5.57 -13.44
N LEU A 16 -0.79 -4.38 -13.07
CA LEU A 16 0.50 -4.20 -12.41
C LEU A 16 0.55 -4.95 -11.07
N SER A 17 -0.52 -4.89 -10.27
CA SER A 17 -0.60 -5.62 -8.99
C SER A 17 -0.44 -7.12 -9.20
N ILE A 18 -1.14 -7.67 -10.17
CA ILE A 18 -1.08 -9.11 -10.49
C ILE A 18 0.33 -9.50 -10.97
N ALA A 19 0.93 -8.72 -11.85
CA ALA A 19 2.29 -8.97 -12.34
C ALA A 19 3.32 -8.94 -11.20
N GLY A 20 3.23 -7.95 -10.31
CA GLY A 20 4.11 -7.82 -9.14
C GLY A 20 3.95 -8.99 -8.16
N ILE A 21 2.70 -9.43 -7.91
CA ILE A 21 2.41 -10.54 -7.00
C ILE A 21 2.85 -11.88 -7.59
N GLU A 22 2.73 -12.09 -8.91
CA GLU A 22 3.28 -13.27 -9.58
C GLU A 22 4.82 -13.27 -9.53
N ALA A 23 5.47 -12.13 -9.73
CA ALA A 23 6.91 -11.99 -9.55
C ALA A 23 7.34 -12.31 -8.10
N ALA A 24 6.58 -11.86 -7.10
CA ALA A 24 6.81 -12.18 -5.69
C ALA A 24 6.70 -13.69 -5.42
N LYS A 25 5.74 -14.38 -6.07
CA LYS A 25 5.61 -15.84 -6.01
C LYS A 25 6.85 -16.54 -6.53
N GLN A 26 7.33 -16.15 -7.70
CA GLN A 26 8.56 -16.71 -8.26
C GLN A 26 9.76 -16.46 -7.35
N ALA A 27 9.88 -15.25 -6.80
CA ALA A 27 10.95 -14.90 -5.88
C ALA A 27 10.87 -15.70 -4.56
N TYR A 28 9.67 -15.98 -4.04
CA TYR A 28 9.47 -16.80 -2.85
C TYR A 28 9.95 -18.23 -3.05
N LEU A 29 9.67 -18.81 -4.22
CA LEU A 29 10.06 -20.18 -4.56
C LEU A 29 11.56 -20.34 -4.86
N THR A 30 12.21 -19.30 -5.38
CA THR A 30 13.57 -19.41 -5.93
C THR A 30 14.64 -18.69 -5.11
N THR A 31 14.25 -17.90 -4.11
CA THR A 31 15.18 -17.08 -3.33
C THR A 31 15.09 -17.35 -1.81
N LYS A 32 15.81 -16.54 -1.03
CA LYS A 32 15.83 -16.64 0.45
C LYS A 32 14.68 -15.88 1.13
N ILE A 33 13.63 -15.46 0.39
CA ILE A 33 12.50 -14.70 0.96
C ILE A 33 11.81 -15.48 2.05
N LYS A 34 11.53 -16.78 1.87
CA LYS A 34 10.97 -17.65 2.92
C LYS A 34 11.77 -17.60 4.22
N LYS A 35 13.11 -17.71 4.12
CA LYS A 35 14.00 -17.63 5.29
C LYS A 35 13.96 -16.26 5.96
N LYS A 36 13.88 -15.17 5.16
CA LYS A 36 13.75 -13.81 5.70
C LYS A 36 12.42 -13.63 6.44
N LEU A 37 11.33 -14.10 5.84
CA LEU A 37 9.99 -14.01 6.40
C LEU A 37 9.86 -14.80 7.71
N GLY A 38 10.53 -15.96 7.80
CA GLY A 38 10.59 -16.78 9.01
C GLY A 38 11.28 -16.15 10.22
N ARG A 39 11.92 -14.97 10.04
CA ARG A 39 12.45 -14.19 11.18
C ARG A 39 11.34 -13.44 11.94
N TYR A 40 10.21 -13.21 11.29
CA TYR A 40 9.11 -12.39 11.80
C TYR A 40 7.81 -13.18 11.97
N HIS A 41 7.69 -14.36 11.32
CA HIS A 41 6.50 -15.19 11.32
C HIS A 41 6.82 -16.61 11.71
N ALA A 42 6.01 -17.19 12.60
CA ALA A 42 6.14 -18.59 13.02
C ALA A 42 5.91 -19.57 11.85
N ASP A 43 5.00 -19.20 10.93
CA ASP A 43 4.70 -19.95 9.72
C ASP A 43 4.77 -19.02 8.49
N PRO A 44 5.95 -18.90 7.86
CA PRO A 44 6.15 -18.05 6.69
C PRO A 44 5.37 -18.54 5.46
N ASP A 45 5.15 -19.85 5.32
CA ASP A 45 4.36 -20.40 4.21
C ASP A 45 2.89 -19.99 4.33
N LYS A 46 2.29 -20.17 5.50
CA LYS A 46 0.91 -19.76 5.74
C LYS A 46 0.72 -18.27 5.51
N THR A 47 1.66 -17.45 5.98
CA THR A 47 1.63 -15.98 5.78
C THR A 47 1.72 -15.62 4.31
N PHE A 48 2.71 -16.17 3.60
CA PHE A 48 2.92 -15.83 2.20
C PHE A 48 1.79 -16.32 1.29
N TRP A 49 1.44 -17.60 1.38
CA TRP A 49 0.43 -18.21 0.51
C TRP A 49 -0.99 -17.71 0.81
N GLY A 50 -1.28 -17.37 2.08
CA GLY A 50 -2.55 -16.74 2.45
C GLY A 50 -2.79 -15.41 1.73
N TRP A 51 -1.74 -14.60 1.57
CA TRP A 51 -1.79 -13.36 0.79
C TRP A 51 -1.75 -13.64 -0.71
N ASN A 52 -0.75 -14.35 -1.20
CA ASN A 52 -0.48 -14.55 -2.63
C ASN A 52 -1.63 -15.24 -3.37
N ASN A 53 -2.18 -16.32 -2.80
CA ASN A 53 -3.24 -17.09 -3.43
C ASN A 53 -4.54 -16.28 -3.57
N ILE A 54 -4.85 -15.41 -2.60
CA ILE A 54 -6.05 -14.56 -2.68
C ILE A 54 -5.89 -13.54 -3.81
N TRP A 55 -4.77 -12.83 -3.84
CA TRP A 55 -4.53 -11.81 -4.84
C TRP A 55 -4.44 -12.36 -6.27
N LEU A 56 -3.96 -13.59 -6.45
CA LEU A 56 -3.90 -14.25 -7.77
C LEU A 56 -5.19 -15.02 -8.12
N HIS A 57 -6.16 -15.10 -7.22
CA HIS A 57 -7.43 -15.76 -7.52
C HIS A 57 -8.22 -14.96 -8.55
N THR A 58 -8.81 -15.67 -9.53
CA THR A 58 -9.56 -15.03 -10.62
C THR A 58 -10.70 -14.15 -10.13
N ASP A 59 -11.42 -14.59 -9.10
CA ASP A 59 -12.57 -13.86 -8.54
C ASP A 59 -12.12 -12.57 -7.82
N PHE A 60 -10.86 -12.52 -7.34
CA PHE A 60 -10.33 -11.33 -6.69
C PHE A 60 -9.97 -10.20 -7.68
N ARG A 61 -9.92 -10.51 -8.99
CA ARG A 61 -9.69 -9.51 -10.04
C ARG A 61 -10.71 -8.36 -10.02
N ALA A 62 -11.94 -8.64 -9.61
CA ALA A 62 -13.01 -7.66 -9.50
C ALA A 62 -13.04 -6.92 -8.14
N TRP A 63 -12.08 -7.23 -7.24
CA TRP A 63 -12.06 -6.57 -5.95
C TRP A 63 -11.81 -5.07 -6.10
N ASN A 64 -12.75 -4.29 -5.53
CA ASN A 64 -12.73 -2.84 -5.54
C ASN A 64 -13.47 -2.33 -4.29
N ILE A 65 -12.88 -1.40 -3.58
CA ILE A 65 -13.45 -0.78 -2.37
C ILE A 65 -13.67 0.73 -2.52
N GLU A 66 -13.63 1.25 -3.73
CA GLU A 66 -13.82 2.69 -3.96
C GLU A 66 -15.17 3.19 -3.43
N GLU A 67 -16.21 2.36 -3.45
CA GLU A 67 -17.54 2.71 -2.90
C GLU A 67 -17.51 3.13 -1.42
N TYR A 68 -16.48 2.74 -0.66
CA TYR A 68 -16.32 3.10 0.75
C TYR A 68 -15.52 4.38 0.96
N LEU A 69 -14.80 4.87 -0.05
CA LEU A 69 -13.95 6.07 0.08
C LEU A 69 -14.74 7.32 0.52
N PRO A 70 -15.97 7.57 0.03
CA PRO A 70 -16.76 8.72 0.47
C PRO A 70 -17.10 8.72 1.98
N ALA A 71 -17.07 7.56 2.63
CA ALA A 71 -17.28 7.46 4.07
C ALA A 71 -16.08 7.93 4.91
N ILE A 72 -14.94 8.17 4.29
CA ILE A 72 -13.73 8.70 4.95
C ILE A 72 -13.88 10.21 5.07
N THR A 73 -14.29 10.68 6.25
CA THR A 73 -14.54 12.11 6.55
C THR A 73 -13.40 12.78 7.32
N CYS A 74 -12.46 11.99 7.85
CA CYS A 74 -11.30 12.52 8.58
C CYS A 74 -10.17 12.92 7.61
N PRO A 75 -9.21 13.75 8.06
CA PRO A 75 -8.01 14.05 7.29
C PRO A 75 -7.23 12.78 6.91
N VAL A 76 -6.68 12.76 5.70
CA VAL A 76 -5.92 11.64 5.15
C VAL A 76 -4.54 12.11 4.68
N LEU A 77 -3.49 11.38 5.03
CA LEU A 77 -2.19 11.44 4.36
C LEU A 77 -2.00 10.14 3.60
N ALA A 78 -1.91 10.20 2.27
CA ALA A 78 -1.67 9.05 1.41
C ALA A 78 -0.28 9.16 0.76
N ILE A 79 0.55 8.14 0.98
CA ILE A 79 1.96 8.11 0.59
C ILE A 79 2.16 6.94 -0.38
N GLN A 80 2.80 7.19 -1.53
CA GLN A 80 3.15 6.13 -2.48
C GLN A 80 4.41 6.46 -3.27
N GLY A 81 5.20 5.42 -3.55
CA GLY A 81 6.35 5.48 -4.44
C GLY A 81 5.93 5.50 -5.91
N VAL A 82 6.58 6.34 -6.72
CA VAL A 82 6.33 6.40 -8.18
C VAL A 82 6.75 5.11 -8.88
N ASN A 83 7.70 4.38 -8.32
CA ASN A 83 8.18 3.10 -8.83
C ASN A 83 7.57 1.89 -8.12
N ASP A 84 6.41 2.05 -7.48
CA ASP A 84 5.71 0.96 -6.81
C ASP A 84 5.34 -0.14 -7.82
N GLU A 85 5.81 -1.35 -7.56
CA GLU A 85 5.63 -2.52 -8.41
C GLU A 85 4.29 -3.23 -8.23
N TYR A 86 3.48 -2.81 -7.27
CA TYR A 86 2.19 -3.42 -6.96
C TYR A 86 1.00 -2.51 -7.27
N GLY A 87 1.18 -1.19 -7.33
CA GLY A 87 0.09 -0.26 -7.58
C GLY A 87 0.57 1.04 -8.22
N THR A 88 -0.21 1.57 -9.16
CA THR A 88 0.09 2.87 -9.76
C THR A 88 -0.40 4.02 -8.88
N MET A 89 -0.04 5.26 -9.25
CA MET A 89 -0.56 6.46 -8.58
C MET A 89 -2.09 6.55 -8.56
N LYS A 90 -2.79 5.82 -9.46
CA LYS A 90 -4.26 5.76 -9.46
C LYS A 90 -4.85 5.33 -8.12
N GLN A 91 -4.12 4.54 -7.33
CA GLN A 91 -4.57 4.10 -6.01
C GLN A 91 -4.78 5.28 -5.06
N ILE A 92 -3.77 6.15 -4.92
CA ILE A 92 -3.87 7.31 -4.03
C ILE A 92 -4.63 8.48 -4.67
N ASP A 93 -4.64 8.58 -6.01
CA ASP A 93 -5.45 9.57 -6.72
C ASP A 93 -6.95 9.29 -6.51
N ALA A 94 -7.38 8.01 -6.55
CA ALA A 94 -8.76 7.63 -6.23
C ALA A 94 -9.17 8.02 -4.80
N ILE A 95 -8.27 7.85 -3.83
CA ILE A 95 -8.51 8.27 -2.45
C ILE A 95 -8.68 9.78 -2.38
N ASN A 96 -7.82 10.54 -3.05
CA ASN A 96 -7.89 12.00 -3.06
C ASN A 96 -9.16 12.54 -3.72
N GLU A 97 -9.62 11.87 -4.77
CA GLU A 97 -10.80 12.29 -5.53
C GLU A 97 -12.11 11.94 -4.82
N GLN A 98 -12.15 10.85 -4.06
CA GLN A 98 -13.40 10.27 -3.56
C GLN A 98 -13.58 10.37 -2.05
N ALA A 99 -12.52 10.52 -1.25
CA ALA A 99 -12.66 10.73 0.19
C ALA A 99 -13.33 12.08 0.47
N SER A 100 -14.28 12.11 1.43
CA SER A 100 -14.93 13.35 1.85
C SER A 100 -14.05 14.21 2.77
N GLY A 101 -13.06 13.62 3.41
CA GLY A 101 -12.07 14.33 4.22
C GLY A 101 -10.96 14.97 3.36
N VAL A 102 -10.28 15.96 3.93
CA VAL A 102 -9.12 16.57 3.25
C VAL A 102 -8.00 15.55 3.09
N THR A 103 -7.58 15.33 1.86
CA THR A 103 -6.50 14.39 1.55
C THR A 103 -5.23 15.15 1.15
N THR A 104 -4.11 14.76 1.76
CA THR A 104 -2.76 15.20 1.38
C THR A 104 -2.05 14.03 0.70
N LEU A 105 -1.54 14.24 -0.52
CA LEU A 105 -0.78 13.23 -1.26
C LEU A 105 0.72 13.47 -1.12
N LEU A 106 1.47 12.40 -0.85
CA LEU A 106 2.92 12.37 -0.93
C LEU A 106 3.36 11.33 -1.97
N LYS A 107 3.69 11.82 -3.18
CA LYS A 107 4.23 11.01 -4.28
C LYS A 107 5.76 11.07 -4.22
N LEU A 108 6.40 9.92 -4.04
CA LEU A 108 7.84 9.84 -3.81
C LEU A 108 8.57 9.29 -5.03
N GLU A 109 9.43 10.11 -5.63
CA GLU A 109 10.35 9.68 -6.67
C GLU A 109 11.39 8.71 -6.12
N GLN A 110 11.88 7.78 -6.96
CA GLN A 110 12.88 6.76 -6.58
C GLN A 110 12.46 5.96 -5.35
N CYS A 111 11.20 5.56 -5.32
CA CYS A 111 10.57 4.87 -4.22
C CYS A 111 9.63 3.79 -4.75
N ALA A 112 9.77 2.58 -4.25
CA ALA A 112 8.94 1.41 -4.58
C ALA A 112 7.79 1.24 -3.55
N HIS A 113 7.34 0.01 -3.36
CA HIS A 113 6.18 -0.32 -2.50
C HIS A 113 6.41 -0.11 -0.99
N THR A 114 7.62 0.24 -0.56
CA THR A 114 7.92 0.37 0.87
C THR A 114 8.52 1.76 1.19
N PRO A 115 7.71 2.84 1.12
CA PRO A 115 8.16 4.22 1.27
C PRO A 115 8.99 4.48 2.54
N HIS A 116 8.60 3.95 3.69
CA HIS A 116 9.33 4.14 4.96
C HIS A 116 10.75 3.52 4.95
N ARG A 117 11.04 2.58 4.03
CA ARG A 117 12.37 1.99 3.86
C ARG A 117 13.18 2.69 2.78
N ASP A 118 12.52 3.06 1.68
CA ASP A 118 13.18 3.65 0.52
C ASP A 118 13.47 5.14 0.73
N GLN A 119 12.56 5.85 1.42
CA GLN A 119 12.62 7.30 1.66
C GLN A 119 12.25 7.66 3.12
N PRO A 120 12.95 7.09 4.14
CA PRO A 120 12.54 7.18 5.55
C PRO A 120 12.42 8.60 6.06
N GLU A 121 13.35 9.49 5.68
CA GLU A 121 13.35 10.88 6.15
C GLU A 121 12.16 11.67 5.60
N LYS A 122 11.82 11.49 4.32
CA LYS A 122 10.66 12.17 3.71
C LYS A 122 9.34 11.69 4.30
N VAL A 123 9.22 10.38 4.52
CA VAL A 123 8.03 9.79 5.15
C VAL A 123 7.89 10.29 6.58
N LEU A 124 8.97 10.23 7.38
CA LEU A 124 8.95 10.69 8.76
C LEU A 124 8.59 12.17 8.86
N HIS A 125 9.19 13.02 8.01
CA HIS A 125 8.88 14.44 7.95
C HIS A 125 7.41 14.72 7.65
N ALA A 126 6.86 14.06 6.60
CA ALA A 126 5.48 14.25 6.20
C ALA A 126 4.50 13.78 7.28
N VAL A 127 4.76 12.63 7.90
CA VAL A 127 3.93 12.10 8.99
C VAL A 127 3.97 13.03 10.20
N THR A 128 5.15 13.52 10.58
CA THR A 128 5.29 14.44 11.71
C THR A 128 4.54 15.73 11.46
N LEU A 129 4.68 16.32 10.27
CA LEU A 129 3.97 17.54 9.88
C LEU A 129 2.46 17.31 9.89
N PHE A 130 1.97 16.23 9.28
CA PHE A 130 0.56 15.89 9.25
C PHE A 130 -0.03 15.74 10.65
N VAL A 131 0.64 14.98 11.53
CA VAL A 131 0.17 14.78 12.91
C VAL A 131 0.16 16.09 13.71
N SER A 132 1.16 16.97 13.52
CA SER A 132 1.20 18.26 14.20
C SER A 132 0.01 19.16 13.84
N GLN A 133 -0.51 19.07 12.63
CA GLN A 133 -1.69 19.83 12.18
C GLN A 133 -3.00 19.32 12.77
N LEU A 134 -3.05 18.07 13.24
CA LEU A 134 -4.26 17.48 13.86
C LEU A 134 -4.45 17.87 15.32
N THR A 135 -3.43 18.41 15.98
CA THR A 135 -3.45 18.74 17.43
C THR A 135 -3.90 20.16 17.70
N HIS A 136 -4.25 20.89 16.66
CA HIS A 136 -4.82 22.23 16.72
C HIS A 136 -6.22 22.25 16.10
#